data_bf53316dfcfba10c90016ecb726d9b28
#
_entry.id   bf53316dfcfba10c90016ecb726d9b28
#
_cell.length_a   1.000
_cell.length_b   1.000
_cell.length_c   1.000
_cell.angle_alpha   90.00
_cell.angle_beta   90.00
_cell.angle_gamma   90.00
#
_symmetry.space_group_name_H-M   'P 1'
#
loop_
_entity.id
_entity.type
_entity.pdbx_description
1 polymer ?
#
loop_
_entity_poly.entity_id
_entity_poly.type
_entity_poly.pdbx_seq_one_letter_code
_entity_poly.pdbx_strand_id
1 'polypeptide(L)'
;RIYPGQKLRMRTTPEDGLLELFYEIDALSQVQVTRTESGYQPQLIEREPERRAKRASAEIKNSLFLAAQTANLPENITMELAGIFGWDIDFALDIRRGDQFSVLYEDLYLDGERIGTGNILAAEFINDDKQYQAVRYTDKQGRTDYYTADGRSMRKTFLRTPVEFSRISSRFSLGRKHPILNRIRAHKGVDYAAPRGTPVKATGAGKIVLRGKKGGYGK
;
A
#
# COMPACT_ATOMS: atom_id res chain seq x y z
N ARG A 1 -11.69 -12.02 19.23
CA ARG A 1 -12.12 -10.92 20.11
C ARG A 1 -13.25 -10.20 19.42
N ILE A 2 -14.39 -10.05 20.10
CA ILE A 2 -15.57 -9.36 19.55
C ILE A 2 -15.41 -7.86 19.82
N TYR A 3 -15.76 -7.04 18.83
CA TYR A 3 -15.67 -5.58 18.94
C TYR A 3 -17.07 -4.94 18.83
N PRO A 4 -17.30 -3.77 19.41
CA PRO A 4 -18.54 -3.04 19.26
C PRO A 4 -18.90 -2.79 17.78
N GLY A 5 -20.18 -2.97 17.43
CA GLY A 5 -20.69 -2.80 16.07
C GLY A 5 -20.66 -4.04 15.19
N GLN A 6 -20.00 -5.12 15.63
CA GLN A 6 -20.00 -6.40 14.89
C GLN A 6 -21.31 -7.15 15.09
N LYS A 7 -21.73 -7.91 14.07
CA LYS A 7 -22.98 -8.66 14.08
C LYS A 7 -22.77 -10.07 14.60
N LEU A 8 -23.64 -10.46 15.53
CA LEU A 8 -23.80 -11.83 15.99
C LEU A 8 -25.20 -12.33 15.62
N ARG A 9 -25.27 -13.46 14.93
CA ARG A 9 -26.53 -14.16 14.68
C ARG A 9 -26.54 -15.44 15.50
N MET A 10 -27.64 -15.72 16.16
CA MET A 10 -27.83 -16.92 17.00
C MET A 10 -29.06 -17.65 16.58
N ARG A 11 -28.95 -18.97 16.50
CA ARG A 11 -30.10 -19.88 16.38
C ARG A 11 -30.28 -20.61 17.70
N THR A 12 -31.44 -20.41 18.30
CA THR A 12 -31.82 -20.99 19.60
C THR A 12 -33.14 -21.71 19.51
N THR A 13 -33.37 -22.72 20.37
CA THR A 13 -34.68 -23.32 20.63
C THR A 13 -34.98 -23.23 22.11
N PRO A 14 -36.30 -23.25 22.51
CA PRO A 14 -36.67 -23.23 23.92
C PRO A 14 -36.14 -24.43 24.71
N GLU A 15 -36.05 -25.61 24.05
CA GLU A 15 -35.69 -26.89 24.68
C GLU A 15 -34.17 -27.07 24.75
N ASP A 16 -33.46 -26.69 23.68
CA ASP A 16 -32.01 -26.97 23.53
C ASP A 16 -31.12 -25.77 23.79
N GLY A 17 -31.68 -24.56 23.89
CA GLY A 17 -30.92 -23.32 24.04
C GLY A 17 -30.20 -22.92 22.77
N LEU A 18 -28.92 -22.58 22.87
CA LEU A 18 -28.09 -22.15 21.72
C LEU A 18 -27.68 -23.37 20.89
N LEU A 19 -28.12 -23.40 19.62
CA LEU A 19 -27.75 -24.42 18.63
C LEU A 19 -26.56 -23.96 17.76
N GLU A 20 -26.61 -22.72 17.28
CA GLU A 20 -25.58 -22.15 16.41
C GLU A 20 -25.37 -20.66 16.72
N LEU A 21 -24.12 -20.24 16.58
CA LEU A 21 -23.76 -18.84 16.64
C LEU A 21 -22.89 -18.51 15.40
N PHE A 22 -23.23 -17.43 14.73
CA PHE A 22 -22.48 -16.90 13.60
C PHE A 22 -21.92 -15.54 13.98
N TYR A 23 -20.61 -15.40 13.85
CA TYR A 23 -19.89 -14.18 14.09
C TYR A 23 -19.16 -13.75 12.81
N GLU A 24 -19.59 -12.64 12.23
CA GLU A 24 -18.95 -12.05 11.04
C GLU A 24 -17.72 -11.27 11.47
N ILE A 25 -16.54 -11.77 11.11
CA ILE A 25 -15.24 -11.10 11.37
C ILE A 25 -15.06 -9.94 10.38
N ASP A 26 -15.28 -10.25 9.10
CA ASP A 26 -15.26 -9.31 7.97
C ASP A 26 -16.19 -9.85 6.85
N ALA A 27 -16.16 -9.20 5.67
CA ALA A 27 -17.02 -9.58 4.54
C ALA A 27 -16.73 -11.01 4.02
N LEU A 28 -15.53 -11.55 4.23
CA LEU A 28 -15.08 -12.84 3.70
C LEU A 28 -15.00 -13.94 4.76
N SER A 29 -14.94 -13.56 6.04
CA SER A 29 -14.63 -14.50 7.11
C SER A 29 -15.71 -14.47 8.20
N GLN A 30 -16.28 -15.61 8.52
CA GLN A 30 -17.17 -15.75 9.67
C GLN A 30 -16.79 -16.97 10.52
N VAL A 31 -16.97 -16.85 11.82
CA VAL A 31 -16.93 -18.01 12.73
C VAL A 31 -18.35 -18.53 12.89
N GLN A 32 -18.54 -19.80 12.62
CA GLN A 32 -19.72 -20.56 12.98
C GLN A 32 -19.38 -21.43 14.19
N VAL A 33 -20.19 -21.35 15.24
CA VAL A 33 -20.10 -22.24 16.39
C VAL A 33 -21.37 -23.09 16.40
N THR A 34 -21.19 -24.40 16.32
CA THR A 34 -22.32 -25.35 16.28
C THR A 34 -22.29 -26.21 17.55
N ARG A 35 -23.48 -26.44 18.16
CA ARG A 35 -23.63 -27.37 19.25
C ARG A 35 -23.55 -28.80 18.73
N THR A 36 -22.73 -29.63 19.39
CA THR A 36 -22.57 -31.06 19.14
C THR A 36 -22.82 -31.85 20.44
N GLU A 37 -22.85 -33.17 20.38
CA GLU A 37 -22.94 -34.00 21.56
C GLU A 37 -21.77 -33.81 22.55
N SER A 38 -20.61 -33.43 22.05
CA SER A 38 -19.37 -33.18 22.83
C SER A 38 -19.21 -31.72 23.28
N GLY A 39 -20.19 -30.82 23.01
CA GLY A 39 -20.14 -29.40 23.32
C GLY A 39 -20.20 -28.52 22.09
N TYR A 40 -19.67 -27.30 22.20
CA TYR A 40 -19.68 -26.34 21.09
C TYR A 40 -18.37 -26.42 20.28
N GLN A 41 -18.52 -26.56 18.96
CA GLN A 41 -17.39 -26.61 18.03
C GLN A 41 -17.34 -25.37 17.14
N PRO A 42 -16.26 -24.59 17.20
CA PRO A 42 -16.05 -23.47 16.28
C PRO A 42 -15.48 -23.93 14.95
N GLN A 43 -15.98 -23.34 13.87
CA GLN A 43 -15.44 -23.47 12.51
C GLN A 43 -15.26 -22.10 11.90
N LEU A 44 -14.07 -21.83 11.32
CA LEU A 44 -13.86 -20.65 10.48
C LEU A 44 -14.37 -20.97 9.07
N ILE A 45 -15.29 -20.17 8.58
CA ILE A 45 -15.79 -20.23 7.21
C ILE A 45 -15.20 -19.05 6.46
N GLU A 46 -14.37 -19.34 5.48
CA GLU A 46 -13.81 -18.36 4.56
C GLU A 46 -14.54 -18.45 3.22
N ARG A 47 -14.93 -17.29 2.71
CA ARG A 47 -15.66 -17.16 1.45
C ARG A 47 -14.72 -16.54 0.41
N GLU A 48 -14.62 -17.16 -0.75
CA GLU A 48 -13.84 -16.61 -1.85
C GLU A 48 -14.67 -15.59 -2.63
N PRO A 49 -14.18 -14.34 -2.78
CA PRO A 49 -14.86 -13.34 -3.59
C PRO A 49 -14.67 -13.61 -5.07
N GLU A 50 -15.68 -13.30 -5.86
CA GLU A 50 -15.52 -13.19 -7.31
C GLU A 50 -14.60 -12.01 -7.62
N ARG A 51 -13.56 -12.22 -8.45
CA ARG A 51 -12.59 -11.22 -8.87
C ARG A 51 -12.90 -10.77 -10.28
N ARG A 52 -13.22 -9.50 -10.45
CA ARG A 52 -13.47 -8.89 -11.75
C ARG A 52 -12.37 -7.89 -12.06
N ALA A 53 -11.73 -8.06 -13.23
CA ALA A 53 -10.72 -7.11 -13.68
C ALA A 53 -11.37 -5.79 -14.09
N LYS A 54 -10.80 -4.68 -13.59
CA LYS A 54 -11.25 -3.32 -13.89
C LYS A 54 -10.05 -2.46 -14.29
N ARG A 55 -10.27 -1.58 -15.25
CA ARG A 55 -9.26 -0.64 -15.76
C ARG A 55 -9.60 0.78 -15.36
N ALA A 56 -8.58 1.54 -14.99
CA ALA A 56 -8.64 2.99 -14.86
C ALA A 56 -7.39 3.62 -15.50
N SER A 57 -7.53 4.82 -16.03
CA SER A 57 -6.42 5.59 -16.60
C SER A 57 -6.70 7.08 -16.48
N ALA A 58 -5.67 7.88 -16.32
CA ALA A 58 -5.78 9.34 -16.32
C ALA A 58 -4.48 10.02 -16.74
N GLU A 59 -4.61 11.23 -17.25
CA GLU A 59 -3.52 12.21 -17.40
C GLU A 59 -3.40 13.04 -16.11
N ILE A 60 -2.18 13.27 -15.66
CA ILE A 60 -1.89 14.06 -14.47
C ILE A 60 -1.80 15.53 -14.86
N LYS A 61 -2.70 16.33 -14.25
CA LYS A 61 -2.70 17.79 -14.41
C LYS A 61 -2.02 18.50 -13.23
N ASN A 62 -2.13 17.94 -12.03
CA ASN A 62 -1.60 18.51 -10.80
C ASN A 62 -0.85 17.49 -9.95
N SER A 63 -1.50 16.41 -9.55
CA SER A 63 -0.91 15.33 -8.74
C SER A 63 -1.51 13.99 -9.10
N LEU A 64 -0.79 12.89 -8.75
CA LEU A 64 -1.29 11.53 -8.91
C LEU A 64 -2.64 11.33 -8.22
N PHE A 65 -2.79 11.79 -6.98
CA PHE A 65 -4.04 11.61 -6.21
C PHE A 65 -5.25 12.28 -6.85
N LEU A 66 -5.10 13.52 -7.32
CA LEU A 66 -6.19 14.23 -7.99
C LEU A 66 -6.56 13.57 -9.33
N ALA A 67 -5.58 13.10 -10.09
CA ALA A 67 -5.82 12.37 -11.33
C ALA A 67 -6.51 11.01 -11.05
N ALA A 68 -6.07 10.29 -10.03
CA ALA A 68 -6.68 9.03 -9.59
C ALA A 68 -8.14 9.23 -9.13
N GLN A 69 -8.40 10.28 -8.34
CA GLN A 69 -9.76 10.64 -7.92
C GLN A 69 -10.66 10.95 -9.11
N THR A 70 -10.16 11.70 -10.10
CA THR A 70 -10.92 12.00 -11.35
C THR A 70 -11.23 10.73 -12.15
N ALA A 71 -10.33 9.75 -12.11
CA ALA A 71 -10.52 8.44 -12.75
C ALA A 71 -11.37 7.46 -11.90
N ASN A 72 -11.91 7.89 -10.75
CA ASN A 72 -12.58 7.03 -9.77
C ASN A 72 -11.74 5.82 -9.34
N LEU A 73 -10.43 5.99 -9.28
CA LEU A 73 -9.52 4.97 -8.79
C LEU A 73 -9.52 4.97 -7.25
N PRO A 74 -9.77 3.83 -6.59
CA PRO A 74 -9.75 3.72 -5.14
C PRO A 74 -8.41 4.13 -4.53
N GLU A 75 -8.45 4.73 -3.34
CA GLU A 75 -7.24 5.26 -2.68
C GLU A 75 -6.19 4.19 -2.42
N ASN A 76 -6.60 3.00 -1.96
CA ASN A 76 -5.68 1.90 -1.73
C ASN A 76 -4.98 1.43 -3.02
N ILE A 77 -5.68 1.42 -4.17
CA ILE A 77 -5.08 1.12 -5.48
C ILE A 77 -4.13 2.24 -5.92
N THR A 78 -4.48 3.50 -5.64
CA THR A 78 -3.59 4.64 -5.89
C THR A 78 -2.29 4.55 -5.09
N MET A 79 -2.40 4.18 -3.81
CA MET A 79 -1.22 3.96 -2.95
C MET A 79 -0.38 2.77 -3.39
N GLU A 80 -1.01 1.68 -3.82
CA GLU A 80 -0.31 0.51 -4.37
C GLU A 80 0.43 0.88 -5.66
N LEU A 81 -0.22 1.64 -6.57
CA LEU A 81 0.39 2.15 -7.79
C LEU A 81 1.63 3.00 -7.50
N ALA A 82 1.52 3.93 -6.53
CA ALA A 82 2.66 4.72 -6.07
C ALA A 82 3.76 3.85 -5.46
N GLY A 83 3.41 2.79 -4.74
CA GLY A 83 4.36 1.82 -4.18
C GLY A 83 5.11 1.02 -5.24
N ILE A 84 4.45 0.61 -6.32
CA ILE A 84 5.05 -0.13 -7.44
C ILE A 84 6.12 0.70 -8.14
N PHE A 85 5.77 1.94 -8.52
CA PHE A 85 6.66 2.82 -9.29
C PHE A 85 7.56 3.71 -8.43
N GLY A 86 7.35 3.74 -7.11
CA GLY A 86 8.14 4.57 -6.19
C GLY A 86 9.64 4.23 -6.11
N TRP A 87 10.05 3.10 -6.70
CA TRP A 87 11.45 2.75 -6.89
C TRP A 87 12.11 3.51 -8.06
N ASP A 88 11.31 3.97 -9.01
CA ASP A 88 11.73 4.68 -10.22
C ASP A 88 11.37 6.16 -10.19
N ILE A 89 10.22 6.50 -9.63
CA ILE A 89 9.58 7.82 -9.67
C ILE A 89 9.44 8.36 -8.26
N ASP A 90 9.91 9.57 -8.02
CA ASP A 90 9.59 10.33 -6.82
C ASP A 90 8.28 11.09 -7.07
N PHE A 91 7.18 10.58 -6.53
CA PHE A 91 5.85 11.16 -6.73
C PHE A 91 5.65 12.58 -6.16
N ALA A 92 6.57 13.05 -5.33
CA ALA A 92 6.56 14.43 -4.83
C ALA A 92 7.37 15.39 -5.71
N LEU A 93 8.36 14.90 -6.45
CA LEU A 93 9.33 15.73 -7.14
C LEU A 93 9.39 15.55 -8.66
N ASP A 94 9.12 14.33 -9.14
CA ASP A 94 9.30 13.99 -10.56
C ASP A 94 8.02 14.11 -11.38
N ILE A 95 6.85 14.17 -10.72
CA ILE A 95 5.56 14.26 -11.42
C ILE A 95 5.46 15.58 -12.20
N ARG A 96 5.01 15.47 -13.45
CA ARG A 96 4.80 16.57 -14.39
C ARG A 96 3.36 16.58 -14.89
N ARG A 97 2.92 17.75 -15.32
CA ARG A 97 1.70 17.88 -16.09
C ARG A 97 1.88 17.17 -17.43
N GLY A 98 0.92 16.32 -17.81
CA GLY A 98 0.99 15.50 -19.01
C GLY A 98 1.45 14.06 -18.74
N ASP A 99 2.02 13.77 -17.57
CA ASP A 99 2.26 12.39 -17.15
C ASP A 99 0.96 11.60 -17.15
N GLN A 100 1.06 10.28 -17.37
CA GLN A 100 -0.13 9.43 -17.49
C GLN A 100 0.05 8.14 -16.71
N PHE A 101 -1.06 7.59 -16.25
CA PHE A 101 -1.08 6.22 -15.75
C PHE A 101 -2.23 5.42 -16.35
N SER A 102 -2.04 4.12 -16.44
CA SER A 102 -3.07 3.12 -16.72
C SER A 102 -2.87 1.95 -15.76
N VAL A 103 -3.96 1.49 -15.15
CA VAL A 103 -3.91 0.40 -14.17
C VAL A 103 -5.04 -0.59 -14.42
N LEU A 104 -4.71 -1.87 -14.40
CA LEU A 104 -5.63 -3.00 -14.38
C LEU A 104 -5.58 -3.60 -12.98
N TYR A 105 -6.71 -3.63 -12.29
CA TYR A 105 -6.83 -4.11 -10.91
C TYR A 105 -8.08 -4.94 -10.71
N GLU A 106 -8.19 -5.62 -9.58
CA GLU A 106 -9.33 -6.45 -9.23
C GLU A 106 -10.36 -5.65 -8.41
N ASP A 107 -11.64 -5.69 -8.83
CA ASP A 107 -12.79 -5.42 -7.96
C ASP A 107 -13.27 -6.75 -7.38
N LEU A 108 -13.56 -6.79 -6.08
CA LEU A 108 -14.02 -7.97 -5.35
C LEU A 108 -15.52 -7.92 -5.14
N TYR A 109 -16.21 -9.01 -5.50
CA TYR A 109 -17.64 -9.14 -5.35
C TYR A 109 -17.98 -10.37 -4.51
N LEU A 110 -19.02 -10.27 -3.70
CA LEU A 110 -19.58 -11.37 -2.93
C LEU A 110 -21.11 -11.32 -3.07
N ASP A 111 -21.72 -12.43 -3.48
CA ASP A 111 -23.18 -12.52 -3.74
C ASP A 111 -23.69 -11.43 -4.71
N GLY A 112 -22.85 -10.99 -5.66
CA GLY A 112 -23.17 -9.95 -6.63
C GLY A 112 -22.94 -8.51 -6.13
N GLU A 113 -22.64 -8.31 -4.87
CA GLU A 113 -22.34 -7.01 -4.28
C GLU A 113 -20.83 -6.77 -4.26
N ARG A 114 -20.41 -5.53 -4.58
CA ARG A 114 -19.02 -5.12 -4.52
C ARG A 114 -18.61 -4.93 -3.06
N ILE A 115 -17.62 -5.70 -2.61
CA ILE A 115 -17.12 -5.68 -1.22
C ILE A 115 -15.78 -4.94 -1.07
N GLY A 116 -15.08 -4.66 -2.18
CA GLY A 116 -13.79 -3.97 -2.12
C GLY A 116 -12.98 -4.11 -3.39
N THR A 117 -11.67 -3.96 -3.24
CA THR A 117 -10.67 -4.14 -4.31
C THR A 117 -9.64 -5.17 -3.90
N GLY A 118 -9.15 -5.91 -4.89
CA GLY A 118 -8.01 -6.80 -4.74
C GLY A 118 -6.69 -6.10 -5.10
N ASN A 119 -5.84 -6.79 -5.85
CA ASN A 119 -4.51 -6.33 -6.21
C ASN A 119 -4.50 -5.64 -7.59
N ILE A 120 -3.48 -4.85 -7.84
CA ILE A 120 -3.12 -4.44 -9.20
C ILE A 120 -2.59 -5.66 -9.94
N LEU A 121 -3.14 -5.94 -11.12
CA LEU A 121 -2.70 -7.03 -12.00
C LEU A 121 -1.60 -6.56 -12.96
N ALA A 122 -1.77 -5.37 -13.50
CA ALA A 122 -0.80 -4.71 -14.37
C ALA A 122 -0.95 -3.20 -14.26
N ALA A 123 0.13 -2.48 -14.43
CA ALA A 123 0.13 -1.03 -14.44
C ALA A 123 1.17 -0.49 -15.43
N GLU A 124 0.86 0.69 -15.94
CA GLU A 124 1.76 1.50 -16.75
C GLU A 124 1.78 2.91 -16.21
N PHE A 125 2.95 3.52 -16.23
CA PHE A 125 3.14 4.92 -15.86
C PHE A 125 4.07 5.57 -16.88
N ILE A 126 3.65 6.71 -17.44
CA ILE A 126 4.45 7.54 -18.32
C ILE A 126 4.82 8.79 -17.53
N ASN A 127 6.13 8.97 -17.27
CA ASN A 127 6.67 10.13 -16.56
C ASN A 127 7.78 10.74 -17.38
N ASP A 128 7.64 12.00 -17.76
CA ASP A 128 8.61 12.74 -18.56
C ASP A 128 8.98 11.96 -19.85
N ASP A 129 7.96 11.54 -20.61
CA ASP A 129 8.00 10.70 -21.82
C ASP A 129 8.62 9.31 -21.63
N LYS A 130 8.99 8.94 -20.43
CA LYS A 130 9.53 7.62 -20.13
C LYS A 130 8.44 6.68 -19.63
N GLN A 131 8.31 5.55 -20.30
CA GLN A 131 7.34 4.51 -20.00
C GLN A 131 7.89 3.51 -18.98
N TYR A 132 7.10 3.22 -17.96
CA TYR A 132 7.33 2.21 -16.95
C TYR A 132 6.17 1.24 -16.96
N GLN A 133 6.44 -0.06 -16.97
CA GLN A 133 5.42 -1.10 -16.96
C GLN A 133 5.69 -2.08 -15.83
N ALA A 134 4.63 -2.52 -15.20
CA ALA A 134 4.67 -3.48 -14.11
C ALA A 134 3.55 -4.52 -14.27
N VAL A 135 3.89 -5.80 -14.10
CA VAL A 135 2.96 -6.91 -14.12
C VAL A 135 3.12 -7.69 -12.82
N ARG A 136 2.01 -8.02 -12.19
CA ARG A 136 1.96 -8.87 -11.00
C ARG A 136 2.23 -10.32 -11.39
N TYR A 137 3.18 -10.95 -10.75
CA TYR A 137 3.54 -12.34 -11.00
C TYR A 137 3.81 -13.09 -9.70
N THR A 138 3.34 -14.34 -9.64
CA THR A 138 3.61 -15.26 -8.54
C THR A 138 4.58 -16.33 -9.02
N ASP A 139 5.72 -16.44 -8.37
CA ASP A 139 6.75 -17.43 -8.72
C ASP A 139 6.36 -18.85 -8.27
N LYS A 140 7.19 -19.83 -8.66
CA LYS A 140 6.99 -21.25 -8.30
C LYS A 140 7.08 -21.53 -6.80
N GLN A 141 7.65 -20.61 -6.01
CA GLN A 141 7.74 -20.67 -4.56
C GLN A 141 6.55 -19.96 -3.87
N GLY A 142 5.57 -19.46 -4.64
CA GLY A 142 4.40 -18.76 -4.13
C GLY A 142 4.65 -17.28 -3.75
N ARG A 143 5.83 -16.72 -4.07
CA ARG A 143 6.14 -15.31 -3.79
C ARG A 143 5.58 -14.45 -4.90
N THR A 144 4.79 -13.48 -4.53
CA THR A 144 4.15 -12.55 -5.46
C THR A 144 4.81 -11.18 -5.37
N ASP A 145 5.17 -10.62 -6.53
CA ASP A 145 5.73 -9.27 -6.64
C ASP A 145 5.43 -8.67 -8.03
N TYR A 146 5.90 -7.46 -8.27
CA TYR A 146 5.77 -6.76 -9.54
C TYR A 146 7.07 -6.82 -10.34
N TYR A 147 6.92 -7.07 -11.64
CA TYR A 147 8.03 -7.24 -12.59
C TYR A 147 7.79 -6.42 -13.85
N THR A 148 8.86 -5.95 -14.47
CA THR A 148 8.82 -5.34 -15.80
C THR A 148 8.43 -6.39 -16.86
N ALA A 149 8.06 -5.96 -18.06
CA ALA A 149 7.70 -6.87 -19.16
C ALA A 149 8.84 -7.84 -19.56
N ASP A 150 10.09 -7.45 -19.34
CA ASP A 150 11.29 -8.29 -19.54
C ASP A 150 11.68 -9.13 -18.30
N GLY A 151 10.83 -9.18 -17.29
CA GLY A 151 10.97 -10.07 -16.12
C GLY A 151 11.90 -9.57 -15.01
N ARG A 152 12.34 -8.31 -15.05
CA ARG A 152 13.13 -7.71 -13.96
C ARG A 152 12.20 -7.26 -12.84
N SER A 153 12.61 -7.47 -11.58
CA SER A 153 11.85 -6.97 -10.43
C SER A 153 11.72 -5.44 -10.46
N MET A 154 10.51 -4.95 -10.17
CA MET A 154 10.28 -3.52 -9.95
C MET A 154 10.97 -3.02 -8.68
N ARG A 155 11.22 -3.90 -7.70
CA ARG A 155 11.99 -3.54 -6.50
C ARG A 155 13.46 -3.42 -6.83
N LYS A 156 14.02 -2.26 -6.56
CA LYS A 156 15.46 -2.00 -6.65
C LYS A 156 16.15 -2.19 -5.31
N THR A 157 17.47 -2.16 -5.31
CA THR A 157 18.27 -2.28 -4.09
C THR A 157 17.95 -1.17 -3.07
N PHE A 158 17.63 0.03 -3.55
CA PHE A 158 17.26 1.18 -2.72
C PHE A 158 16.03 1.90 -3.24
N LEU A 159 15.13 2.26 -2.32
CA LEU A 159 14.05 3.22 -2.58
C LEU A 159 14.65 4.58 -2.94
N ARG A 160 14.03 5.25 -3.89
CA ARG A 160 14.44 6.59 -4.30
C ARG A 160 14.17 7.63 -3.20
N THR A 161 13.08 7.49 -2.49
CA THR A 161 12.64 8.43 -1.44
C THR A 161 12.21 7.66 -0.18
N PRO A 162 12.87 7.90 0.99
CA PRO A 162 12.55 7.23 2.24
C PRO A 162 11.27 7.77 2.91
N VAL A 163 10.78 8.93 2.48
CA VAL A 163 9.60 9.61 3.02
C VAL A 163 8.69 9.98 1.86
N GLU A 164 7.59 9.24 1.72
CA GLU A 164 6.64 9.43 0.62
C GLU A 164 5.97 10.81 0.70
N PHE A 165 5.68 11.39 -0.48
CA PHE A 165 4.96 12.66 -0.63
C PHE A 165 5.51 13.83 0.19
N SER A 166 6.82 13.83 0.45
CA SER A 166 7.51 14.88 1.16
C SER A 166 8.23 15.84 0.21
N ARG A 167 8.52 17.06 0.67
CA ARG A 167 9.38 17.98 -0.09
C ARG A 167 10.82 17.91 0.41
N ILE A 168 11.77 18.08 -0.48
CA ILE A 168 13.17 18.29 -0.10
C ILE A 168 13.32 19.71 0.46
N SER A 169 13.66 19.82 1.74
CA SER A 169 13.96 21.10 2.40
C SER A 169 15.41 21.51 2.23
N SER A 170 16.32 20.56 2.04
CA SER A 170 17.73 20.82 1.79
C SER A 170 18.36 19.71 0.96
N ARG A 171 19.02 20.10 -0.13
CA ARG A 171 19.73 19.18 -1.03
C ARG A 171 21.16 18.91 -0.55
N PHE A 172 21.74 17.83 -1.04
CA PHE A 172 23.18 17.56 -0.90
C PHE A 172 23.99 18.73 -1.48
N SER A 173 24.99 19.21 -0.74
CA SER A 173 25.89 20.28 -1.17
C SER A 173 27.21 20.21 -0.42
N LEU A 174 28.32 20.20 -1.16
CA LEU A 174 29.67 20.25 -0.58
C LEU A 174 30.07 21.65 -0.14
N GLY A 175 29.45 22.71 -0.68
CA GLY A 175 29.80 24.10 -0.47
C GLY A 175 28.70 24.97 0.15
N ARG A 176 27.83 24.41 0.98
CA ARG A 176 26.72 25.15 1.61
C ARG A 176 27.19 26.05 2.74
N LYS A 177 26.79 27.32 2.73
CA LYS A 177 26.95 28.22 3.87
C LYS A 177 25.94 27.80 4.97
N HIS A 178 26.46 27.44 6.16
CA HIS A 178 25.62 27.00 7.26
C HIS A 178 24.80 28.19 7.79
N PRO A 179 23.45 28.11 7.89
CA PRO A 179 22.61 29.26 8.19
C PRO A 179 22.87 29.90 9.57
N ILE A 180 23.32 29.10 10.55
CA ILE A 180 23.57 29.56 11.92
C ILE A 180 25.04 29.90 12.15
N LEU A 181 25.97 29.09 11.59
CA LEU A 181 27.40 29.21 11.88
C LEU A 181 28.15 30.13 10.91
N ASN A 182 27.48 30.61 9.87
CA ASN A 182 28.03 31.47 8.80
C ASN A 182 29.36 30.94 8.19
N ARG A 183 29.57 29.61 8.24
CA ARG A 183 30.74 28.91 7.71
C ARG A 183 30.29 27.98 6.57
N ILE A 184 31.19 27.76 5.61
CA ILE A 184 30.97 26.76 4.56
C ILE A 184 31.10 25.39 5.23
N ARG A 185 29.97 24.63 5.23
CA ARG A 185 29.90 23.26 5.73
C ARG A 185 29.20 22.37 4.73
N ALA A 186 29.84 21.27 4.36
CA ALA A 186 29.22 20.28 3.50
C ALA A 186 27.95 19.70 4.11
N HIS A 187 26.87 19.70 3.37
CA HIS A 187 25.67 18.95 3.68
C HIS A 187 25.72 17.62 2.92
N LYS A 188 26.18 16.55 3.61
CA LYS A 188 26.40 15.21 3.02
C LYS A 188 25.14 14.35 3.01
N GLY A 189 23.96 14.96 2.90
CA GLY A 189 22.68 14.30 2.89
C GLY A 189 21.61 15.13 2.20
N VAL A 190 20.40 14.62 2.21
CA VAL A 190 19.18 15.30 1.77
C VAL A 190 18.21 15.36 2.94
N ASP A 191 17.69 16.54 3.24
CA ASP A 191 16.70 16.72 4.27
C ASP A 191 15.30 16.73 3.65
N TYR A 192 14.44 15.84 4.12
CA TYR A 192 13.03 15.78 3.75
C TYR A 192 12.19 16.48 4.82
N ALA A 193 11.28 17.34 4.39
CA ALA A 193 10.30 17.98 5.27
C ALA A 193 8.95 17.29 5.12
N ALA A 194 8.45 16.75 6.21
CA ALA A 194 7.16 16.08 6.28
C ALA A 194 6.46 16.40 7.62
N PRO A 195 5.12 16.29 7.70
CA PRO A 195 4.39 16.42 8.94
C PRO A 195 4.88 15.46 10.02
N ARG A 196 4.72 15.85 11.28
CA ARG A 196 5.09 14.98 12.41
C ARG A 196 4.22 13.72 12.39
N GLY A 197 4.87 12.55 12.53
CA GLY A 197 4.20 11.24 12.46
C GLY A 197 4.24 10.60 11.08
N THR A 198 4.75 11.30 10.03
CA THR A 198 4.94 10.68 8.72
C THR A 198 5.90 9.49 8.81
N PRO A 199 5.55 8.32 8.27
CA PRO A 199 6.42 7.15 8.28
C PRO A 199 7.72 7.40 7.51
N VAL A 200 8.83 6.96 8.09
CA VAL A 200 10.15 6.93 7.43
C VAL A 200 10.52 5.49 7.14
N LYS A 201 10.70 5.16 5.88
CA LYS A 201 11.04 3.80 5.41
C LYS A 201 12.56 3.63 5.34
N ALA A 202 13.04 2.42 5.62
CA ALA A 202 14.39 2.04 5.24
C ALA A 202 14.49 2.04 3.70
N THR A 203 15.51 2.68 3.15
CA THR A 203 15.68 2.76 1.69
C THR A 203 16.03 1.42 1.05
N GLY A 204 16.51 0.46 1.82
CA GLY A 204 16.86 -0.87 1.34
C GLY A 204 17.00 -1.88 2.48
N ALA A 205 17.21 -3.14 2.13
CA ALA A 205 17.52 -4.18 3.08
C ALA A 205 18.87 -3.91 3.76
N GLY A 206 18.95 -4.13 5.07
CA GLY A 206 20.16 -3.87 5.81
C GLY A 206 20.10 -4.36 7.25
N LYS A 207 21.22 -4.20 7.97
CA LYS A 207 21.34 -4.51 9.39
C LYS A 207 21.32 -3.22 10.21
N ILE A 208 20.48 -3.18 11.25
CA ILE A 208 20.48 -2.05 12.19
C ILE A 208 21.76 -2.13 13.03
N VAL A 209 22.65 -1.13 12.86
CA VAL A 209 23.92 -1.04 13.59
C VAL A 209 23.83 -0.09 14.78
N LEU A 210 22.83 0.80 14.81
CA LEU A 210 22.59 1.73 15.91
C LEU A 210 21.09 1.99 16.07
N ARG A 211 20.61 1.90 17.31
CA ARG A 211 19.27 2.32 17.73
C ARG A 211 19.38 3.21 18.95
N GLY A 212 18.96 4.46 18.86
CA GLY A 212 18.99 5.41 19.96
C GLY A 212 19.26 6.86 19.53
N LYS A 213 19.50 7.72 20.48
CA LYS A 213 19.88 9.12 20.24
C LYS A 213 21.34 9.22 19.81
N LYS A 214 21.62 9.99 18.76
CA LYS A 214 22.99 10.26 18.29
C LYS A 214 23.16 11.76 18.02
N GLY A 215 23.52 12.51 19.07
CA GLY A 215 23.85 13.94 18.98
C GLY A 215 22.82 14.74 18.17
N GLY A 216 23.27 15.52 17.20
CA GLY A 216 22.44 16.35 16.32
C GLY A 216 21.53 15.60 15.33
N TYR A 217 21.64 14.27 15.25
CA TYR A 217 20.76 13.45 14.40
C TYR A 217 19.44 13.05 15.06
N GLY A 218 19.31 13.27 16.39
CA GLY A 218 18.11 12.90 17.14
C GLY A 218 18.04 11.41 17.47
N LYS A 219 16.82 10.85 17.38
CA LYS A 219 16.53 9.42 17.58
C LYS A 219 16.53 8.67 16.27
#